data_093b17897776db5f905b6fdf374e5f78
#
_entry.id   093b17897776db5f905b6fdf374e5f78
#
_cell.length_a   1.000
_cell.length_b   1.000
_cell.length_c   1.000
_cell.angle_alpha   90.00
_cell.angle_beta   90.00
_cell.angle_gamma   90.00
#
_symmetry.space_group_name_H-M   'P 1'
#
loop_
_entity.id
_entity.type
_entity.pdbx_description
1 polymer ?
#
loop_
_entity_poly.entity_id
_entity_poly.type
_entity_poly.pdbx_seq_one_letter_code
_entity_poly.pdbx_strand_id
1 'polypeptide(L)'
;VYFEPKEFERNSKIFLIGHGDGLGPGDHGYKRLKKVFRNPVSKWLFGILPPVVGMGLAHYMSRRSRAQTGSTEEVFLGEEKEWLIIYCKEMLQQKKFDFFVFGHRHLPIDYRLNSTSRYINLGDWIR
;
A
#
# COMPACT_ATOMS: atom_id res chain seq x y z
N VAL A 1 -15.10 -4.69 1.74
CA VAL A 1 -13.74 -4.10 1.68
C VAL A 1 -12.85 -5.10 0.96
N TYR A 2 -12.21 -4.67 -0.12
CA TYR A 2 -11.29 -5.50 -0.88
C TYR A 2 -9.86 -5.26 -0.38
N PHE A 3 -9.16 -6.34 -0.01
CA PHE A 3 -7.78 -6.29 0.49
C PHE A 3 -6.72 -6.43 -0.61
N GLU A 4 -7.14 -6.79 -1.82
CA GLU A 4 -6.27 -6.97 -2.97
C GLU A 4 -6.74 -6.07 -4.12
N PRO A 5 -5.83 -5.60 -4.98
CA PRO A 5 -6.20 -4.83 -6.16
C PRO A 5 -7.18 -5.61 -7.03
N LYS A 6 -8.14 -4.88 -7.58
CA LYS A 6 -9.15 -5.43 -8.50
C LYS A 6 -9.01 -4.85 -9.88
N GLU A 7 -9.23 -5.71 -10.84
CA GLU A 7 -9.28 -5.35 -12.24
C GLU A 7 -10.68 -4.89 -12.63
N PHE A 8 -10.74 -3.81 -13.39
CA PHE A 8 -11.94 -3.25 -13.98
C PHE A 8 -11.69 -2.93 -15.44
N GLU A 9 -12.66 -3.22 -16.29
CA GLU A 9 -12.64 -2.79 -17.68
C GLU A 9 -13.75 -1.77 -17.93
N ARG A 10 -13.39 -0.66 -18.55
CA ARG A 10 -14.34 0.37 -18.96
C ARG A 10 -13.84 1.09 -20.21
N ASN A 11 -14.73 1.27 -21.20
CA ASN A 11 -14.43 1.93 -22.47
C ASN A 11 -13.16 1.36 -23.14
N SER A 12 -13.05 0.03 -23.19
CA SER A 12 -11.89 -0.70 -23.73
C SER A 12 -10.56 -0.35 -23.05
N LYS A 13 -10.59 0.15 -21.80
CA LYS A 13 -9.44 0.41 -20.95
C LYS A 13 -9.47 -0.50 -19.74
N ILE A 14 -8.31 -1.05 -19.40
CA ILE A 14 -8.14 -1.97 -18.28
C ILE A 14 -7.48 -1.21 -17.12
N PHE A 15 -8.17 -1.20 -15.99
CA PHE A 15 -7.74 -0.56 -14.75
C PHE A 15 -7.40 -1.61 -13.70
N LEU A 16 -6.30 -1.42 -12.98
CA LEU A 16 -6.03 -2.12 -11.74
C LEU A 16 -6.16 -1.13 -10.59
N ILE A 17 -7.15 -1.32 -9.73
CA ILE A 17 -7.49 -0.38 -8.66
C ILE A 17 -7.35 -1.05 -7.31
N GLY A 18 -6.66 -0.42 -6.38
CA GLY A 18 -6.46 -0.94 -5.03
C GLY A 18 -5.99 0.13 -4.05
N HIS A 19 -5.85 -0.26 -2.78
CA HIS A 19 -5.29 0.68 -1.79
C HIS A 19 -3.77 0.85 -1.99
N GLY A 20 -3.04 -0.20 -2.29
CA GLY A 20 -1.59 -0.14 -2.50
C GLY A 20 -0.75 -0.66 -1.34
N ASP A 21 -1.36 -0.89 -0.16
CA ASP A 21 -0.65 -1.35 1.02
C ASP A 21 -0.09 -2.77 0.87
N GLY A 22 1.18 -2.93 1.18
CA GLY A 22 1.88 -4.22 1.12
C GLY A 22 2.11 -4.78 -0.27
N LEU A 23 1.93 -3.97 -1.33
CA LEU A 23 2.28 -4.33 -2.70
C LEU A 23 3.76 -4.04 -2.99
N GLY A 24 4.32 -4.78 -3.96
CA GLY A 24 5.72 -4.62 -4.36
C GLY A 24 6.74 -5.25 -3.41
N PRO A 25 8.03 -5.08 -3.69
CA PRO A 25 9.12 -5.74 -2.96
C PRO A 25 9.40 -5.14 -1.57
N GLY A 26 8.94 -3.93 -1.31
CA GLY A 26 9.14 -3.23 -0.04
C GLY A 26 8.14 -3.58 1.05
N ASP A 27 8.07 -2.71 2.06
CA ASP A 27 7.10 -2.76 3.15
C ASP A 27 7.09 -4.08 3.96
N HIS A 28 8.28 -4.63 4.19
CA HIS A 28 8.44 -5.87 4.96
C HIS A 28 7.86 -5.77 6.38
N GLY A 29 7.91 -4.58 6.98
CA GLY A 29 7.33 -4.31 8.29
C GLY A 29 5.82 -4.50 8.30
N TYR A 30 5.13 -3.88 7.36
CA TYR A 30 3.68 -4.01 7.20
C TYR A 30 3.27 -5.45 6.85
N LYS A 31 3.99 -6.11 5.95
CA LYS A 31 3.71 -7.52 5.58
C LYS A 31 3.81 -8.45 6.79
N ARG A 32 4.82 -8.28 7.65
CA ARG A 32 4.97 -9.03 8.90
C ARG A 32 3.83 -8.72 9.88
N LEU A 33 3.53 -7.43 10.07
CA LEU A 33 2.46 -6.97 10.94
C LEU A 33 1.10 -7.50 10.49
N LYS A 34 0.79 -7.42 9.20
CA LYS A 34 -0.43 -7.99 8.59
C LYS A 34 -0.55 -9.49 8.86
N LYS A 35 0.56 -10.24 8.77
CA LYS A 35 0.60 -11.68 9.09
C LYS A 35 0.30 -11.95 10.57
N VAL A 36 0.85 -11.15 11.48
CA VAL A 36 0.59 -11.24 12.91
C VAL A 36 -0.88 -10.96 13.23
N PHE A 37 -1.45 -9.87 12.70
CA PHE A 37 -2.85 -9.51 12.96
C PHE A 37 -3.87 -10.45 12.30
N ARG A 38 -3.48 -11.17 11.25
CA ARG A 38 -4.35 -12.19 10.63
C ARG A 38 -4.29 -13.54 11.34
N ASN A 39 -3.27 -13.78 12.16
CA ASN A 39 -3.12 -15.04 12.89
C ASN A 39 -4.19 -15.16 14.00
N PRO A 40 -4.95 -16.27 14.07
CA PRO A 40 -5.99 -16.45 15.07
C PRO A 40 -5.45 -16.48 16.50
N VAL A 41 -4.24 -17.01 16.72
CA VAL A 41 -3.59 -17.02 18.04
C VAL A 41 -3.26 -15.60 18.48
N SER A 42 -2.72 -14.76 17.58
CA SER A 42 -2.45 -13.36 17.89
C SER A 42 -3.73 -12.60 18.21
N LYS A 43 -4.82 -12.83 17.48
CA LYS A 43 -6.14 -12.22 17.76
C LYS A 43 -6.65 -12.63 19.13
N TRP A 44 -6.52 -13.89 19.49
CA TRP A 44 -6.92 -14.41 20.80
C TRP A 44 -6.07 -13.77 21.92
N LEU A 45 -4.74 -13.71 21.77
CA LEU A 45 -3.85 -13.03 22.71
C LEU A 45 -4.20 -11.55 22.89
N PHE A 46 -4.46 -10.84 21.80
CA PHE A 46 -4.90 -9.44 21.86
C PHE A 46 -6.27 -9.28 22.53
N GLY A 47 -7.16 -10.27 22.40
CA GLY A 47 -8.47 -10.27 23.07
C GLY A 47 -8.40 -10.40 24.58
N ILE A 48 -7.33 -11.00 25.12
CA ILE A 48 -7.10 -11.18 26.57
C ILE A 48 -6.39 -9.96 27.17
N LEU A 49 -5.70 -9.14 26.36
CA LEU A 49 -4.97 -7.99 26.86
C LEU A 49 -5.92 -6.93 27.43
N PRO A 50 -5.63 -6.41 28.65
CA PRO A 50 -6.38 -5.28 29.16
C PRO A 50 -6.32 -4.11 28.15
N PRO A 51 -7.44 -3.37 27.95
CA PRO A 51 -7.51 -2.30 26.94
C PRO A 51 -6.39 -1.26 27.08
N VAL A 52 -6.00 -0.94 28.31
CA VAL A 52 -4.92 0.03 28.60
C VAL A 52 -3.57 -0.45 28.04
N VAL A 53 -3.26 -1.74 28.19
CA VAL A 53 -2.02 -2.33 27.67
C VAL A 53 -2.06 -2.40 26.15
N GLY A 54 -3.21 -2.80 25.59
CA GLY A 54 -3.40 -2.85 24.14
C GLY A 54 -3.26 -1.47 23.48
N MET A 55 -3.83 -0.45 24.08
CA MET A 55 -3.70 0.94 23.60
C MET A 55 -2.26 1.45 23.72
N GLY A 56 -1.57 1.18 24.84
CA GLY A 56 -0.17 1.53 25.04
C GLY A 56 0.73 0.91 23.97
N LEU A 57 0.54 -0.37 23.69
CA LEU A 57 1.27 -1.08 22.64
C LEU A 57 0.99 -0.52 21.25
N ALA A 58 -0.28 -0.25 20.94
CA ALA A 58 -0.68 0.34 19.66
C ALA A 58 -0.07 1.74 19.47
N HIS A 59 -0.08 2.59 20.49
CA HIS A 59 0.57 3.91 20.47
C HIS A 59 2.10 3.81 20.28
N TYR A 60 2.75 2.88 20.98
CA TYR A 60 4.18 2.66 20.82
C TYR A 60 4.54 2.24 19.40
N MET A 61 3.80 1.26 18.85
CA MET A 61 4.01 0.77 17.48
C MET A 61 3.73 1.85 16.44
N SER A 62 2.67 2.65 16.62
CA SER A 62 2.32 3.75 15.73
C SER A 62 3.41 4.84 15.72
N ARG A 63 3.92 5.24 16.89
CA ARG A 63 5.02 6.23 16.99
C ARG A 63 6.29 5.71 16.30
N ARG A 64 6.63 4.45 16.53
CA ARG A 64 7.82 3.84 15.91
C ARG A 64 7.68 3.75 14.39
N SER A 65 6.51 3.38 13.88
CA SER A 65 6.22 3.35 12.45
C SER A 65 6.36 4.74 11.84
N ARG A 66 5.75 5.77 12.43
CA ARG A 66 5.85 7.15 11.95
C ARG A 66 7.29 7.68 11.95
N ALA A 67 8.09 7.33 12.95
CA ALA A 67 9.49 7.72 13.00
C ALA A 67 10.34 7.09 11.88
N GLN A 68 9.93 5.91 11.39
CA GLN A 68 10.63 5.21 10.32
C GLN A 68 10.14 5.58 8.91
N THR A 69 8.86 5.91 8.75
CA THR A 69 8.22 6.11 7.43
C THR A 69 7.80 7.56 7.16
N GLY A 70 7.57 8.36 8.17
CA GLY A 70 6.95 9.67 8.06
C GLY A 70 7.68 10.71 7.18
N SER A 71 8.97 10.57 6.94
CA SER A 71 9.73 11.46 6.06
C SER A 71 9.78 11.01 4.59
N THR A 72 9.46 9.75 4.32
CA THR A 72 9.54 9.17 2.97
C THR A 72 8.19 9.10 2.25
N GLU A 73 7.08 9.22 2.99
CA GLU A 73 5.74 9.10 2.40
C GLU A 73 5.33 10.31 1.55
N GLU A 74 5.91 11.48 1.81
CA GLU A 74 5.62 12.73 1.11
C GLU A 74 6.60 13.07 -0.02
N VAL A 75 7.62 12.24 -0.26
CA VAL A 75 8.65 12.48 -1.27
C VAL A 75 8.63 11.38 -2.31
N PHE A 76 8.67 11.77 -3.59
CA PHE A 76 8.85 10.81 -4.68
C PHE A 76 10.29 10.27 -4.67
N LEU A 77 10.43 8.98 -4.44
CA LEU A 77 11.72 8.32 -4.26
C LEU A 77 12.41 7.94 -5.58
N GLY A 78 11.73 8.17 -6.69
CA GLY A 78 12.20 7.76 -8.02
C GLY A 78 11.73 6.37 -8.41
N GLU A 79 11.76 6.11 -9.69
CA GLU A 79 11.20 4.91 -10.34
C GLU A 79 11.70 3.59 -9.76
N GLU A 80 12.98 3.53 -9.37
CA GLU A 80 13.63 2.31 -8.85
C GLU A 80 13.32 2.03 -7.38
N LYS A 81 12.85 3.04 -6.64
CA LYS A 81 12.59 2.94 -5.20
C LYS A 81 11.11 3.02 -4.84
N GLU A 82 10.25 3.45 -5.77
CA GLU A 82 8.81 3.45 -5.58
C GLU A 82 8.23 2.05 -5.75
N TRP A 83 7.89 1.42 -4.64
CA TRP A 83 7.41 0.03 -4.61
C TRP A 83 6.18 -0.22 -5.46
N LEU A 84 5.27 0.76 -5.53
CA LEU A 84 4.08 0.66 -6.36
C LEU A 84 4.41 0.74 -7.84
N ILE A 85 5.43 1.51 -8.25
CA ILE A 85 5.91 1.52 -9.64
C ILE A 85 6.54 0.18 -10.00
N ILE A 86 7.38 -0.38 -9.11
CA ILE A 86 7.99 -1.69 -9.31
C ILE A 86 6.89 -2.75 -9.46
N TYR A 87 5.90 -2.75 -8.57
CA TYR A 87 4.76 -3.64 -8.64
C TYR A 87 3.98 -3.50 -9.97
N CYS A 88 3.71 -2.28 -10.40
CA CYS A 88 3.02 -2.02 -11.68
C CYS A 88 3.81 -2.60 -12.86
N LYS A 89 5.13 -2.44 -12.87
CA LYS A 89 6.00 -3.01 -13.91
C LYS A 89 6.00 -4.53 -13.92
N GLU A 90 6.01 -5.17 -12.76
CA GLU A 90 5.88 -6.62 -12.63
C GLU A 90 4.52 -7.12 -13.17
N MET A 91 3.43 -6.41 -12.85
CA MET A 91 2.10 -6.74 -13.37
C MET A 91 2.01 -6.57 -14.89
N LEU A 92 2.67 -5.56 -15.46
CA LEU A 92 2.71 -5.34 -16.91
C LEU A 92 3.47 -6.44 -17.68
N GLN A 93 4.35 -7.18 -17.02
CA GLN A 93 4.98 -8.36 -17.61
C GLN A 93 4.00 -9.54 -17.77
N GLN A 94 2.96 -9.58 -16.94
CA GLN A 94 1.98 -10.67 -16.93
C GLN A 94 0.76 -10.36 -17.81
N LYS A 95 0.29 -9.10 -17.75
CA LYS A 95 -0.92 -8.64 -18.45
C LYS A 95 -0.84 -7.15 -18.76
N LYS A 96 -1.50 -6.76 -19.86
CA LYS A 96 -1.65 -5.34 -20.20
C LYS A 96 -2.65 -4.67 -19.27
N PHE A 97 -2.26 -3.51 -18.74
CA PHE A 97 -3.12 -2.57 -18.03
C PHE A 97 -2.91 -1.16 -18.61
N ASP A 98 -3.98 -0.39 -18.76
CA ASP A 98 -3.88 1.00 -19.20
C ASP A 98 -3.64 1.91 -18.00
N PHE A 99 -4.29 1.63 -16.86
CA PHE A 99 -4.19 2.44 -15.64
C PHE A 99 -4.02 1.59 -14.39
N PHE A 100 -3.09 1.99 -13.55
CA PHE A 100 -2.94 1.54 -12.17
C PHE A 100 -3.32 2.70 -11.26
N VAL A 101 -4.34 2.50 -10.42
CA VAL A 101 -4.85 3.55 -9.53
C VAL A 101 -4.76 3.06 -8.09
N PHE A 102 -3.89 3.69 -7.32
CA PHE A 102 -3.63 3.34 -5.92
C PHE A 102 -3.74 4.58 -5.02
N GLY A 103 -3.91 4.32 -3.74
CA GLY A 103 -3.72 5.26 -2.65
C GLY A 103 -2.42 4.95 -1.89
N HIS A 104 -2.50 4.88 -0.58
CA HIS A 104 -1.44 4.51 0.37
C HIS A 104 -0.31 5.53 0.50
N ARG A 105 0.27 6.00 -0.59
CA ARG A 105 1.22 7.11 -0.57
C ARG A 105 0.44 8.42 -0.38
N HIS A 106 0.87 9.23 0.58
CA HIS A 106 0.27 10.54 0.86
C HIS A 106 0.67 11.61 -0.17
N LEU A 107 1.36 11.21 -1.21
CA LEU A 107 1.81 12.04 -2.33
C LEU A 107 0.99 11.74 -3.58
N PRO A 108 0.29 12.70 -4.19
CA PRO A 108 -0.32 12.50 -5.50
C PRO A 108 0.77 12.29 -6.55
N ILE A 109 0.68 11.18 -7.28
CA ILE A 109 1.65 10.82 -8.32
C ILE A 109 0.88 10.48 -9.59
N ASP A 110 1.32 11.02 -10.70
CA ASP A 110 0.90 10.63 -12.04
C ASP A 110 2.16 10.29 -12.85
N TYR A 111 2.43 9.00 -12.99
CA TYR A 111 3.66 8.50 -13.59
C TYR A 111 3.38 7.65 -14.82
N ARG A 112 4.06 7.95 -15.93
CA ARG A 112 3.97 7.18 -17.17
C ARG A 112 4.90 5.97 -17.10
N LEU A 113 4.33 4.76 -17.04
CA LEU A 113 5.09 3.51 -17.00
C LEU A 113 5.67 3.12 -18.37
N ASN A 114 4.88 3.34 -19.43
CA ASN A 114 5.25 3.10 -20.82
C ASN A 114 4.38 3.96 -21.76
N SER A 115 4.39 3.69 -23.07
CA SER A 115 3.59 4.44 -24.06
C SER A 115 2.08 4.34 -23.85
N THR A 116 1.58 3.28 -23.20
CA THR A 116 0.13 2.99 -23.07
C THR A 116 -0.35 2.91 -21.64
N SER A 117 0.54 2.82 -20.66
CA SER A 117 0.21 2.52 -19.26
C SER A 117 0.64 3.65 -18.32
N ARG A 118 -0.22 3.98 -17.34
CA ARG A 118 0.03 5.02 -16.32
C ARG A 118 -0.22 4.48 -14.92
N TYR A 119 0.61 4.92 -14.00
CA TYR A 119 0.42 4.76 -12.57
C TYR A 119 -0.05 6.07 -11.96
N ILE A 120 -1.14 6.01 -11.22
CA ILE A 120 -1.75 7.15 -10.53
C ILE A 120 -1.85 6.81 -9.05
N ASN A 121 -1.25 7.64 -8.21
CA ASN A 121 -1.52 7.61 -6.77
C ASN A 121 -2.38 8.83 -6.42
N LEU A 122 -3.46 8.57 -5.67
CA LEU A 122 -4.47 9.59 -5.38
C LEU A 122 -4.03 10.59 -4.30
N GLY A 123 -2.97 10.24 -3.55
CA GLY A 123 -2.52 11.08 -2.43
C GLY A 123 -3.51 11.14 -1.28
N ASP A 124 -3.40 12.21 -0.47
CA ASP A 124 -4.35 12.50 0.60
C ASP A 124 -5.60 13.21 0.07
N TRP A 125 -6.74 12.74 0.51
CA TRP A 125 -8.04 13.37 0.20
C TRP A 125 -8.44 14.44 1.23
N ILE A 126 -7.70 14.53 2.34
CA ILE A 126 -8.01 15.39 3.48
C ILE A 126 -6.78 16.26 3.76
N ARG A 127 -6.73 17.39 3.12
CA ARG A 127 -5.86 18.52 3.52
C ARG A 127 -6.68 19.79 3.57
#